data_c7171bc7f9ecbde73da32140b9b5af44
#
_entry.id   c7171bc7f9ecbde73da32140b9b5af44
#
_cell.length_a   1.000
_cell.length_b   1.000
_cell.length_c   1.000
_cell.angle_alpha   90.00
_cell.angle_beta   90.00
_cell.angle_gamma   90.00
#
_symmetry.space_group_name_H-M   'P 1'
#
loop_
_entity.id
_entity.type
_entity.pdbx_description
1 polymer ?
#
loop_
_entity_poly.entity_id
_entity_poly.type
_entity_poly.pdbx_seq_one_letter_code
_entity_poly.pdbx_strand_id
1 'polypeptide(L)'
;TLLGIWLTIAITFGTTAYHFIMRWVVAFIYNSIMHNRADYRKHWYQVSKSEMKLYGKLRVKKWKNCMPTYNPSLFDPRQHTWEEIAQVTCQAELGHETIVVLSFVPIVAGHWLGGYPAFIITSILAAMFDMMFVIMQRYNRQRILKLIK
;
A
#
# COMPACT_ATOMS: atom_id res chain seq x y z
N THR A 1 34.98 1.89 11.96
CA THR A 1 35.75 0.71 11.51
C THR A 1 35.27 0.23 10.14
N LEU A 2 36.17 -0.43 9.39
CA LEU A 2 35.85 -0.98 8.06
C LEU A 2 34.64 -1.98 8.15
N LEU A 3 34.62 -2.81 9.20
CA LEU A 3 33.53 -3.73 9.48
C LEU A 3 32.21 -3.01 9.71
N GLY A 4 32.20 -1.89 10.43
CA GLY A 4 30.99 -1.09 10.64
C GLY A 4 30.44 -0.49 9.35
N ILE A 5 31.30 -0.05 8.43
CA ILE A 5 30.90 0.45 7.11
C ILE A 5 30.23 -0.65 6.29
N TRP A 6 30.85 -1.83 6.21
CA TRP A 6 30.28 -2.98 5.49
C TRP A 6 28.94 -3.43 6.06
N LEU A 7 28.82 -3.45 7.39
CA LEU A 7 27.54 -3.78 8.04
C LEU A 7 26.46 -2.75 7.72
N THR A 8 26.78 -1.47 7.74
CA THR A 8 25.84 -0.39 7.38
C THR A 8 25.38 -0.52 5.93
N ILE A 9 26.30 -0.80 5.01
CA ILE A 9 25.99 -1.03 3.60
C ILE A 9 25.07 -2.25 3.46
N ALA A 10 25.40 -3.37 4.10
CA ALA A 10 24.60 -4.59 4.05
C ALA A 10 23.19 -4.39 4.60
N ILE A 11 23.03 -3.70 5.73
CA ILE A 11 21.72 -3.37 6.30
C ILE A 11 20.91 -2.48 5.34
N THR A 12 21.52 -1.45 4.78
CA THR A 12 20.85 -0.52 3.88
C THR A 12 20.37 -1.21 2.62
N PHE A 13 21.25 -1.92 1.92
CA PHE A 13 20.88 -2.65 0.69
C PHE A 13 19.93 -3.81 0.96
N GLY A 14 20.15 -4.58 2.02
CA GLY A 14 19.29 -5.70 2.40
C GLY A 14 17.88 -5.25 2.74
N THR A 15 17.73 -4.19 3.51
CA THR A 15 16.42 -3.61 3.88
C THR A 15 15.71 -3.05 2.65
N THR A 16 16.43 -2.32 1.80
CA THR A 16 15.88 -1.79 0.56
C THR A 16 15.40 -2.92 -0.36
N ALA A 17 16.24 -3.93 -0.59
CA ALA A 17 15.90 -5.09 -1.39
C ALA A 17 14.68 -5.84 -0.82
N TYR A 18 14.61 -6.03 0.50
CA TYR A 18 13.45 -6.63 1.15
C TYR A 18 12.16 -5.87 0.82
N HIS A 19 12.14 -4.55 0.99
CA HIS A 19 10.93 -3.76 0.75
C HIS A 19 10.48 -3.80 -0.71
N PHE A 20 11.40 -3.84 -1.68
CA PHE A 20 11.03 -3.96 -3.09
C PHE A 20 10.56 -5.37 -3.45
N ILE A 21 11.29 -6.41 -3.07
CA ILE A 21 10.95 -7.81 -3.36
C ILE A 21 9.63 -8.18 -2.71
N MET A 22 9.41 -7.81 -1.46
CA MET A 22 8.18 -8.06 -0.71
C MET A 22 6.96 -7.46 -1.43
N ARG A 23 7.06 -6.23 -1.93
CA ARG A 23 5.99 -5.60 -2.70
C ARG A 23 5.64 -6.37 -3.97
N TRP A 24 6.66 -6.83 -4.70
CA TRP A 24 6.45 -7.63 -5.89
C TRP A 24 5.78 -8.97 -5.60
N VAL A 25 6.23 -9.66 -4.54
CA VAL A 25 5.65 -10.93 -4.11
C VAL A 25 4.19 -10.75 -3.71
N VAL A 26 3.88 -9.74 -2.90
CA VAL A 26 2.50 -9.43 -2.48
C VAL A 26 1.63 -9.12 -3.69
N ALA A 27 2.08 -8.26 -4.61
CA ALA A 27 1.34 -7.92 -5.82
C ALA A 27 1.09 -9.16 -6.69
N PHE A 28 2.09 -10.01 -6.87
CA PHE A 28 1.98 -11.27 -7.62
C PHE A 28 0.95 -12.21 -6.99
N ILE A 29 0.98 -12.39 -5.66
CA ILE A 29 0.05 -13.27 -4.94
C ILE A 29 -1.39 -12.76 -5.10
N TYR A 30 -1.64 -11.47 -4.85
CA TYR A 30 -2.99 -10.91 -4.98
C TYR A 30 -3.51 -10.97 -6.42
N ASN A 31 -2.66 -10.68 -7.41
CA ASN A 31 -3.04 -10.82 -8.82
C ASN A 31 -3.40 -12.27 -9.19
N SER A 32 -2.64 -13.24 -8.66
CA SER A 32 -2.86 -14.66 -8.95
C SER A 32 -4.11 -15.23 -8.26
N ILE A 33 -4.50 -14.67 -7.11
CA ILE A 33 -5.65 -15.16 -6.35
C ILE A 33 -6.93 -14.40 -6.70
N MET A 34 -6.87 -13.09 -6.75
CA MET A 34 -8.07 -12.24 -6.87
C MET A 34 -8.40 -11.85 -8.31
N HIS A 35 -7.41 -11.79 -9.22
CA HIS A 35 -7.59 -11.36 -10.60
C HIS A 35 -8.38 -10.05 -10.75
N ASN A 36 -8.15 -9.09 -9.86
CA ASN A 36 -8.88 -7.82 -9.76
C ASN A 36 -10.40 -7.99 -9.51
N ARG A 37 -10.82 -9.12 -8.95
CA ARG A 37 -12.22 -9.40 -8.60
C ARG A 37 -12.39 -9.39 -7.09
N ALA A 38 -13.29 -8.56 -6.60
CA ALA A 38 -13.63 -8.49 -5.19
C ALA A 38 -15.05 -7.96 -5.01
N ASP A 39 -15.74 -8.44 -3.99
CA ASP A 39 -17.04 -7.88 -3.62
C ASP A 39 -16.81 -6.58 -2.81
N TYR A 40 -16.81 -5.46 -3.51
CA TYR A 40 -16.65 -4.13 -2.93
C TYR A 40 -17.77 -3.73 -1.96
N ARG A 41 -18.86 -4.51 -1.89
CA ARG A 41 -19.99 -4.28 -0.95
C ARG A 41 -19.70 -4.82 0.45
N LYS A 42 -18.69 -5.67 0.61
CA LYS A 42 -18.31 -6.20 1.92
C LYS A 42 -17.96 -5.08 2.90
N HIS A 43 -18.32 -5.28 4.16
CA HIS A 43 -18.11 -4.29 5.23
C HIS A 43 -16.66 -3.79 5.32
N TRP A 44 -15.67 -4.66 5.10
CA TRP A 44 -14.25 -4.29 5.13
C TRP A 44 -13.92 -3.13 4.20
N TYR A 45 -14.51 -3.10 3.01
CA TYR A 45 -14.25 -2.09 1.99
C TYR A 45 -15.10 -0.82 2.14
N GLN A 46 -16.05 -0.81 3.06
CA GLN A 46 -16.90 0.36 3.27
C GLN A 46 -16.16 1.44 4.05
N VAL A 47 -16.41 2.68 3.69
CA VAL A 47 -15.79 3.85 4.32
C VAL A 47 -16.83 4.57 5.17
N SER A 48 -16.52 4.73 6.46
CA SER A 48 -17.41 5.42 7.39
C SER A 48 -17.44 6.94 7.18
N LYS A 49 -18.47 7.59 7.70
CA LYS A 49 -18.56 9.07 7.69
C LYS A 49 -17.39 9.72 8.45
N SER A 50 -16.95 9.11 9.55
CA SER A 50 -15.81 9.58 10.34
C SER A 50 -14.51 9.49 9.58
N GLU A 51 -14.32 8.38 8.87
CA GLU A 51 -13.16 8.15 8.01
C GLU A 51 -13.10 9.17 6.86
N MET A 52 -14.24 9.46 6.21
CA MET A 52 -14.31 10.48 5.17
C MET A 52 -14.00 11.89 5.70
N LYS A 53 -14.41 12.21 6.93
CA LYS A 53 -14.02 13.47 7.60
C LYS A 53 -12.51 13.54 7.82
N LEU A 54 -11.89 12.42 8.26
CA LEU A 54 -10.44 12.31 8.42
C LEU A 54 -9.72 12.54 7.08
N TYR A 55 -10.18 11.91 6.00
CA TYR A 55 -9.62 12.10 4.66
C TYR A 55 -9.74 13.54 4.16
N GLY A 56 -10.80 14.22 4.54
CA GLY A 56 -10.96 15.67 4.30
C GLY A 56 -9.88 16.49 5.03
N LYS A 57 -9.64 16.20 6.33
CA LYS A 57 -8.59 16.85 7.13
C LYS A 57 -7.19 16.57 6.58
N LEU A 58 -6.93 15.34 6.15
CA LEU A 58 -5.67 14.92 5.52
C LEU A 58 -5.49 15.48 4.11
N ARG A 59 -6.49 16.18 3.57
CA ARG A 59 -6.48 16.77 2.23
C ARG A 59 -6.17 15.74 1.12
N VAL A 60 -6.68 14.52 1.25
CA VAL A 60 -6.44 13.40 0.32
C VAL A 60 -6.70 13.80 -1.13
N LYS A 61 -7.73 14.60 -1.39
CA LYS A 61 -8.06 15.12 -2.73
C LYS A 61 -6.88 15.85 -3.39
N LYS A 62 -6.01 16.51 -2.60
CA LYS A 62 -4.90 17.32 -3.14
C LYS A 62 -3.71 16.45 -3.56
N TRP A 63 -3.34 15.48 -2.74
CA TRP A 63 -2.11 14.72 -2.96
C TRP A 63 -2.31 13.37 -3.68
N LYS A 64 -3.52 12.81 -3.69
CA LYS A 64 -3.77 11.50 -4.31
C LYS A 64 -3.35 11.40 -5.78
N ASN A 65 -3.41 12.50 -6.52
CA ASN A 65 -3.04 12.53 -7.95
C ASN A 65 -1.51 12.54 -8.15
N CYS A 66 -0.73 12.80 -7.11
CA CYS A 66 0.73 12.73 -7.14
C CYS A 66 1.24 11.31 -6.87
N MET A 67 0.36 10.39 -6.45
CA MET A 67 0.73 9.01 -6.15
C MET A 67 0.94 8.22 -7.45
N PRO A 68 2.04 7.44 -7.56
CA PRO A 68 2.29 6.62 -8.73
C PRO A 68 1.26 5.49 -8.85
N THR A 69 0.93 5.11 -10.08
CA THR A 69 0.02 4.00 -10.35
C THR A 69 0.75 2.98 -11.23
N TYR A 70 0.84 1.74 -10.77
CA TYR A 70 1.54 0.66 -11.47
C TYR A 70 0.91 0.34 -12.83
N ASN A 71 -0.42 0.25 -12.87
CA ASN A 71 -1.16 0.02 -14.11
C ASN A 71 -2.35 0.99 -14.22
N PRO A 72 -2.14 2.18 -14.80
CA PRO A 72 -3.18 3.20 -14.92
C PRO A 72 -4.40 2.75 -15.73
N SER A 73 -4.23 1.81 -16.67
CA SER A 73 -5.33 1.35 -17.55
C SER A 73 -6.45 0.68 -16.76
N LEU A 74 -6.13 0.00 -15.64
CA LEU A 74 -7.13 -0.64 -14.77
C LEU A 74 -8.09 0.35 -14.09
N PHE A 75 -7.72 1.62 -14.04
CA PHE A 75 -8.51 2.70 -13.43
C PHE A 75 -9.11 3.66 -14.47
N ASP A 76 -9.00 3.32 -15.75
CA ASP A 76 -9.50 4.15 -16.85
C ASP A 76 -10.99 3.84 -17.12
N PRO A 77 -11.91 4.80 -16.87
CA PRO A 77 -13.35 4.57 -17.08
C PRO A 77 -13.74 4.49 -18.57
N ARG A 78 -12.79 4.74 -19.49
CA ARG A 78 -13.01 4.50 -20.92
C ARG A 78 -12.82 3.04 -21.32
N GLN A 79 -12.12 2.26 -20.47
CA GLN A 79 -11.78 0.86 -20.73
C GLN A 79 -12.53 -0.10 -19.80
N HIS A 80 -12.96 0.38 -18.62
CA HIS A 80 -13.57 -0.41 -17.56
C HIS A 80 -14.82 0.25 -17.01
N THR A 81 -15.76 -0.57 -16.55
CA THR A 81 -16.94 -0.10 -15.83
C THR A 81 -16.58 0.40 -14.42
N TRP A 82 -17.45 1.20 -13.81
CA TRP A 82 -17.21 1.68 -12.46
C TRP A 82 -17.18 0.53 -11.43
N GLU A 83 -17.94 -0.54 -11.66
CA GLU A 83 -17.92 -1.76 -10.85
C GLU A 83 -16.55 -2.46 -10.93
N GLU A 84 -16.00 -2.61 -12.14
CA GLU A 84 -14.68 -3.19 -12.32
C GLU A 84 -13.60 -2.36 -11.64
N ILE A 85 -13.64 -1.05 -11.81
CA ILE A 85 -12.69 -0.13 -11.15
C ILE A 85 -12.83 -0.22 -9.62
N ALA A 86 -14.06 -0.31 -9.08
CA ALA A 86 -14.28 -0.48 -7.65
C ALA A 86 -13.64 -1.78 -7.14
N GLN A 87 -13.74 -2.87 -7.90
CA GLN A 87 -13.11 -4.16 -7.56
C GLN A 87 -11.57 -4.07 -7.57
N VAL A 88 -10.99 -3.40 -8.56
CA VAL A 88 -9.54 -3.15 -8.64
C VAL A 88 -9.05 -2.38 -7.41
N THR A 89 -9.80 -1.37 -6.96
CA THR A 89 -9.44 -0.63 -5.74
C THR A 89 -9.41 -1.50 -4.49
N CYS A 90 -10.29 -2.52 -4.41
CA CYS A 90 -10.31 -3.46 -3.29
C CYS A 90 -9.06 -4.33 -3.25
N GLN A 91 -8.65 -4.88 -4.38
CA GLN A 91 -7.42 -5.67 -4.46
C GLN A 91 -6.18 -4.83 -4.14
N ALA A 92 -6.11 -3.61 -4.67
CA ALA A 92 -5.01 -2.69 -4.39
C ALA A 92 -4.95 -2.33 -2.90
N GLU A 93 -6.09 -2.07 -2.26
CA GLU A 93 -6.18 -1.81 -0.81
C GLU A 93 -5.60 -2.97 -0.01
N LEU A 94 -6.09 -4.21 -0.21
CA LEU A 94 -5.61 -5.39 0.50
C LEU A 94 -4.12 -5.63 0.29
N GLY A 95 -3.62 -5.45 -0.93
CA GLY A 95 -2.21 -5.55 -1.23
C GLY A 95 -1.38 -4.57 -0.40
N HIS A 96 -1.76 -3.30 -0.38
CA HIS A 96 -1.07 -2.28 0.39
C HIS A 96 -1.22 -2.46 1.91
N GLU A 97 -2.39 -2.91 2.41
CA GLU A 97 -2.56 -3.26 3.84
C GLU A 97 -1.60 -4.39 4.25
N THR A 98 -1.47 -5.43 3.42
CA THR A 98 -0.52 -6.52 3.66
C THR A 98 0.92 -6.00 3.67
N ILE A 99 1.28 -5.12 2.74
CA ILE A 99 2.62 -4.51 2.68
C ILE A 99 2.89 -3.67 3.93
N VAL A 100 1.91 -2.90 4.42
CA VAL A 100 2.04 -2.14 5.68
C VAL A 100 2.46 -3.05 6.83
N VAL A 101 1.77 -4.18 7.00
CA VAL A 101 2.09 -5.15 8.07
C VAL A 101 3.47 -5.75 7.85
N LEU A 102 3.78 -6.22 6.65
CA LEU A 102 5.06 -6.85 6.32
C LEU A 102 6.25 -5.87 6.37
N SER A 103 6.00 -4.57 6.28
CA SER A 103 7.05 -3.55 6.40
C SER A 103 7.76 -3.56 7.76
N PHE A 104 7.16 -4.15 8.78
CA PHE A 104 7.76 -4.27 10.12
C PHE A 104 8.61 -5.52 10.32
N VAL A 105 8.58 -6.47 9.39
CA VAL A 105 9.39 -7.71 9.48
C VAL A 105 10.89 -7.45 9.61
N PRO A 106 11.52 -6.46 8.92
CA PRO A 106 12.94 -6.20 9.06
C PRO A 106 13.38 -5.83 10.49
N ILE A 107 12.48 -5.36 11.34
CA ILE A 107 12.81 -5.05 12.75
C ILE A 107 13.30 -6.30 13.49
N VAL A 108 12.78 -7.47 13.13
CA VAL A 108 13.21 -8.76 13.72
C VAL A 108 14.69 -9.00 13.46
N ALA A 109 15.22 -8.60 12.30
CA ALA A 109 16.64 -8.72 11.97
C ALA A 109 17.53 -7.89 12.89
N GLY A 110 17.01 -6.82 13.50
CA GLY A 110 17.70 -6.03 14.49
C GLY A 110 18.16 -6.82 15.72
N HIS A 111 17.51 -7.95 16.00
CA HIS A 111 17.90 -8.84 17.09
C HIS A 111 19.30 -9.45 16.89
N TRP A 112 19.64 -9.77 15.64
CA TRP A 112 20.94 -10.41 15.31
C TRP A 112 21.97 -9.41 14.79
N LEU A 113 21.52 -8.37 14.10
CA LEU A 113 22.40 -7.41 13.43
C LEU A 113 22.64 -6.14 14.25
N GLY A 114 21.85 -5.90 15.30
CA GLY A 114 21.81 -4.59 15.95
C GLY A 114 21.15 -3.55 15.04
N GLY A 115 21.38 -2.26 15.33
CA GLY A 115 20.89 -1.20 14.46
C GLY A 115 19.37 -1.00 14.46
N TYR A 116 18.67 -1.35 15.53
CA TYR A 116 17.21 -1.18 15.69
C TYR A 116 16.67 0.17 15.20
N PRO A 117 17.30 1.31 15.48
CA PRO A 117 16.77 2.60 15.01
C PRO A 117 16.61 2.65 13.49
N ALA A 118 17.58 2.10 12.74
CA ALA A 118 17.51 2.09 11.28
C ALA A 118 16.34 1.23 10.78
N PHE A 119 16.18 0.02 11.33
CA PHE A 119 15.07 -0.87 10.96
C PHE A 119 13.70 -0.27 11.34
N ILE A 120 13.58 0.35 12.52
CA ILE A 120 12.34 0.97 12.98
C ILE A 120 11.97 2.15 12.06
N ILE A 121 12.91 3.06 11.81
CA ILE A 121 12.65 4.25 10.98
C ILE A 121 12.27 3.84 9.55
N THR A 122 13.02 2.94 8.93
CA THR A 122 12.73 2.50 7.56
C THR A 122 11.40 1.76 7.48
N SER A 123 11.07 0.92 8.46
CA SER A 123 9.77 0.22 8.53
C SER A 123 8.60 1.19 8.68
N ILE A 124 8.71 2.19 9.56
CA ILE A 124 7.68 3.21 9.73
C ILE A 124 7.49 4.02 8.45
N LEU A 125 8.56 4.48 7.81
CA LEU A 125 8.47 5.25 6.57
C LEU A 125 7.86 4.42 5.43
N ALA A 126 8.26 3.16 5.30
CA ALA A 126 7.68 2.25 4.32
C ALA A 126 6.19 2.00 4.57
N ALA A 127 5.81 1.72 5.83
CA ALA A 127 4.41 1.51 6.20
C ALA A 127 3.56 2.77 5.98
N MET A 128 4.07 3.95 6.30
CA MET A 128 3.36 5.22 6.06
C MET A 128 3.14 5.45 4.56
N PHE A 129 4.14 5.17 3.74
CA PHE A 129 4.03 5.30 2.29
C PHE A 129 2.93 4.38 1.72
N ASP A 130 2.90 3.12 2.12
CA ASP A 130 1.86 2.19 1.68
C ASP A 130 0.48 2.51 2.27
N MET A 131 0.42 3.04 3.49
CA MET A 131 -0.83 3.54 4.07
C MET A 131 -1.46 4.68 3.25
N MET A 132 -0.65 5.52 2.61
CA MET A 132 -1.17 6.55 1.70
C MET A 132 -1.91 5.91 0.51
N PHE A 133 -1.42 4.79 -0.02
CA PHE A 133 -2.14 4.05 -1.08
C PHE A 133 -3.44 3.45 -0.56
N VAL A 134 -3.46 2.87 0.63
CA VAL A 134 -4.71 2.36 1.25
C VAL A 134 -5.75 3.48 1.33
N ILE A 135 -5.37 4.62 1.90
CA ILE A 135 -6.25 5.80 2.04
C ILE A 135 -6.75 6.27 0.67
N MET A 136 -5.88 6.35 -0.32
CA MET A 136 -6.22 6.77 -1.68
C MET A 136 -7.25 5.82 -2.31
N GLN A 137 -7.05 4.50 -2.20
CA GLN A 137 -7.96 3.51 -2.77
C GLN A 137 -9.34 3.58 -2.09
N ARG A 138 -9.39 3.65 -0.78
CA ARG A 138 -10.63 3.79 -0.02
C ARG A 138 -11.38 5.09 -0.37
N TYR A 139 -10.67 6.21 -0.43
CA TYR A 139 -11.22 7.51 -0.82
C TYR A 139 -11.79 7.47 -2.25
N ASN A 140 -11.04 6.93 -3.20
CA ASN A 140 -11.47 6.84 -4.60
C ASN A 140 -12.69 5.92 -4.75
N ARG A 141 -12.68 4.74 -4.11
CA ARG A 141 -13.81 3.80 -4.14
C ARG A 141 -15.09 4.45 -3.62
N GLN A 142 -15.05 5.16 -2.51
CA GLN A 142 -16.22 5.85 -1.98
C GLN A 142 -16.83 6.87 -2.96
N ARG A 143 -16.01 7.46 -3.82
CA ARG A 143 -16.50 8.34 -4.90
C ARG A 143 -17.07 7.56 -6.06
N ILE A 144 -16.41 6.46 -6.45
CA ILE A 144 -16.86 5.57 -7.53
C ILE A 144 -18.22 4.95 -7.20
N LEU A 145 -18.43 4.51 -5.95
CA LEU A 145 -19.70 3.92 -5.52
C LEU A 145 -20.92 4.85 -5.71
N LYS A 146 -20.72 6.17 -5.76
CA LYS A 146 -21.78 7.14 -6.06
C LYS A 146 -22.13 7.18 -7.55
N LEU A 147 -21.29 6.63 -8.42
CA LEU A 147 -21.46 6.60 -9.87
C LEU A 147 -22.06 5.26 -10.33
N ILE A 148 -22.00 4.24 -9.50
CA ILE A 148 -22.64 2.95 -9.72
C ILE A 148 -24.11 3.11 -9.39
N LYS A 149 -24.96 2.97 -10.40
CA LYS A 149 -26.43 3.05 -10.27
C LYS A 149 -27.03 1.66 -10.00
#